data_b637717b8bf0cb1a5a10788973ed714e
#
_entry.id   b637717b8bf0cb1a5a10788973ed714e
#
_cell.length_a   1.000
_cell.length_b   1.000
_cell.length_c   1.000
_cell.angle_alpha   90.00
_cell.angle_beta   90.00
_cell.angle_gamma   90.00
#
_symmetry.space_group_name_H-M   'P 1'
#
loop_
_entity.id
_entity.type
_entity.pdbx_description
1 polymer ?
#
loop_
_entity_poly.entity_id
_entity_poly.type
_entity_poly.pdbx_seq_one_letter_code
_entity_poly.pdbx_strand_id
1 'polypeptide(L)'
;ERIPEVKLVDGKEVRSTRVVEQVISVATIQGVLGRDFQTTGLESMKEGADLALLLRAGALAAPMDFVDERTIGPSLGKENVERGLTAVAFSFIFALLFFLVYYRMFGLITCMALMINLLMVFALMSVLGATMSLPGLAGIALTVGMSVDANVLINERIREELRLGLPPQKAIAEGYERASGTILDANVTAFLAGLAMFAFGSGPLKGFGLTTM
;
A
#
# COMPACT_ATOMS: atom_id res chain seq x y z
N GLU A 1 -34.66 -1.48 -7.85
CA GLU A 1 -33.59 -0.76 -7.14
C GLU A 1 -34.09 -0.37 -5.75
N ARG A 2 -33.27 -0.58 -4.73
CA ARG A 2 -33.60 -0.20 -3.36
C ARG A 2 -32.88 1.09 -3.03
N ILE A 3 -33.65 2.18 -2.89
CA ILE A 3 -33.08 3.49 -2.57
C ILE A 3 -33.24 3.71 -1.07
N PRO A 4 -32.16 4.01 -0.34
CA PRO A 4 -32.25 4.36 1.07
C PRO A 4 -32.95 5.72 1.21
N GLU A 5 -34.04 5.78 1.97
CA GLU A 5 -34.78 6.98 2.30
C GLU A 5 -34.70 7.23 3.80
N VAL A 6 -34.27 8.41 4.20
CA VAL A 6 -34.24 8.81 5.60
C VAL A 6 -35.54 9.53 5.92
N LYS A 7 -36.39 8.92 6.73
CA LYS A 7 -37.60 9.55 7.24
C LYS A 7 -37.42 10.00 8.68
N LEU A 8 -37.74 11.23 8.97
CA LEU A 8 -37.85 11.73 10.33
C LEU A 8 -39.22 11.34 10.91
N VAL A 9 -39.20 10.38 11.83
CA VAL A 9 -40.38 9.97 12.61
C VAL A 9 -40.09 10.29 14.06
N ASP A 10 -40.89 11.16 14.67
CA ASP A 10 -40.75 11.63 16.08
C ASP A 10 -39.36 12.19 16.45
N GLY A 11 -38.73 12.93 15.52
CA GLY A 11 -37.41 13.53 15.77
C GLY A 11 -36.23 12.57 15.75
N LYS A 12 -36.44 11.29 15.38
CA LYS A 12 -35.38 10.30 15.15
C LYS A 12 -35.30 9.97 13.67
N GLU A 13 -34.08 9.94 13.16
CA GLU A 13 -33.82 9.47 11.81
C GLU A 13 -34.04 7.94 11.73
N VAL A 14 -35.11 7.54 11.06
CA VAL A 14 -35.35 6.12 10.75
C VAL A 14 -34.96 5.88 9.29
N ARG A 15 -33.98 5.05 9.08
CA ARG A 15 -33.58 4.62 7.74
C ARG A 15 -34.60 3.60 7.24
N SER A 16 -35.37 3.97 6.21
CA SER A 16 -36.24 3.07 5.50
C SER A 16 -35.73 2.85 4.07
N THR A 17 -35.99 1.69 3.51
CA THR A 17 -35.58 1.37 2.14
C THR A 17 -36.84 1.37 1.26
N ARG A 18 -36.86 2.22 0.24
CA ARG A 18 -37.91 2.23 -0.76
C ARG A 18 -37.50 1.36 -1.95
N VAL A 19 -38.30 0.38 -2.28
CA VAL A 19 -38.11 -0.41 -3.49
C VAL A 19 -38.71 0.36 -4.66
N VAL A 20 -37.89 0.75 -5.63
CA VAL A 20 -38.32 1.36 -6.88
C VAL A 20 -38.20 0.32 -7.98
N GLU A 21 -39.33 -0.10 -8.52
CA GLU A 21 -39.39 -0.98 -9.67
C GLU A 21 -39.43 -0.13 -10.93
N GLN A 22 -38.44 -0.31 -11.78
CA GLN A 22 -38.34 0.37 -13.06
C GLN A 22 -38.24 -0.68 -14.16
N VAL A 23 -39.08 -0.54 -15.18
CA VAL A 23 -38.98 -1.37 -16.38
C VAL A 23 -37.75 -0.91 -17.18
N ILE A 24 -36.78 -1.81 -17.32
CA ILE A 24 -35.49 -1.51 -17.95
C ILE A 24 -35.55 -1.70 -19.47
N SER A 25 -36.31 -2.70 -19.92
CA SER A 25 -36.50 -2.98 -21.34
C SER A 25 -37.80 -3.72 -21.58
N VAL A 26 -38.47 -3.41 -22.68
CA VAL A 26 -39.64 -4.12 -23.16
C VAL A 26 -39.29 -4.72 -24.53
N ALA A 27 -39.07 -6.04 -24.55
CA ALA A 27 -38.76 -6.75 -25.79
C ALA A 27 -39.89 -7.71 -26.15
N THR A 28 -40.25 -7.74 -27.42
CA THR A 28 -41.26 -8.66 -27.96
C THR A 28 -40.61 -9.95 -28.46
N ILE A 29 -41.11 -11.10 -27.97
CA ILE A 29 -40.62 -12.41 -28.41
C ILE A 29 -41.15 -12.69 -29.80
N GLN A 30 -40.27 -12.78 -30.78
CA GLN A 30 -40.62 -12.99 -32.22
C GLN A 30 -40.53 -14.46 -32.65
N GLY A 31 -40.01 -15.36 -31.74
CA GLY A 31 -39.83 -16.76 -32.09
C GLY A 31 -39.45 -17.62 -30.90
N VAL A 32 -39.21 -18.89 -31.15
CA VAL A 32 -38.77 -19.84 -30.09
C VAL A 32 -37.30 -19.48 -29.72
N LEU A 33 -37.10 -19.21 -28.42
CA LEU A 33 -35.77 -18.92 -27.89
C LEU A 33 -34.95 -20.19 -27.84
N GLY A 34 -33.78 -20.20 -28.52
CA GLY A 34 -32.80 -21.27 -28.47
C GLY A 34 -31.76 -21.03 -27.36
N ARG A 35 -30.64 -21.73 -27.48
CA ARG A 35 -29.48 -21.55 -26.56
C ARG A 35 -28.84 -20.16 -26.70
N ASP A 36 -28.85 -19.65 -27.93
CA ASP A 36 -28.39 -18.32 -28.29
C ASP A 36 -29.57 -17.52 -28.81
N PHE A 37 -29.74 -16.31 -28.29
CA PHE A 37 -30.76 -15.39 -28.74
C PHE A 37 -30.20 -13.99 -28.89
N GLN A 38 -30.76 -13.20 -29.79
CA GLN A 38 -30.35 -11.84 -30.05
C GLN A 38 -31.51 -10.88 -29.75
N THR A 39 -31.19 -9.83 -28.99
CA THR A 39 -32.13 -8.72 -28.76
C THR A 39 -31.83 -7.61 -29.75
N THR A 40 -32.85 -7.19 -30.50
CA THR A 40 -32.76 -6.10 -31.49
C THR A 40 -33.59 -4.91 -31.01
N GLY A 41 -33.31 -3.71 -31.56
CA GLY A 41 -34.05 -2.49 -31.21
C GLY A 41 -33.47 -1.70 -30.07
N LEU A 42 -32.20 -1.93 -29.71
CA LEU A 42 -31.49 -1.10 -28.75
C LEU A 42 -30.97 0.15 -29.44
N GLU A 43 -31.11 1.30 -28.77
CA GLU A 43 -30.73 2.61 -29.36
C GLU A 43 -29.22 2.85 -29.36
N SER A 44 -28.47 2.23 -28.44
CA SER A 44 -27.01 2.42 -28.31
C SER A 44 -26.26 1.19 -27.84
N MET A 45 -24.95 1.13 -28.17
CA MET A 45 -24.04 0.11 -27.66
C MET A 45 -23.96 0.09 -26.12
N LYS A 46 -24.12 1.25 -25.47
CA LYS A 46 -24.11 1.40 -24.03
C LYS A 46 -25.33 0.73 -23.40
N GLU A 47 -26.50 0.96 -23.99
CA GLU A 47 -27.73 0.32 -23.53
C GLU A 47 -27.68 -1.21 -23.66
N GLY A 48 -27.04 -1.72 -24.71
CA GLY A 48 -26.81 -3.16 -24.88
C GLY A 48 -25.88 -3.73 -23.81
N ALA A 49 -24.81 -3.00 -23.46
CA ALA A 49 -23.91 -3.41 -22.41
C ALA A 49 -24.57 -3.39 -21.02
N ASP A 50 -25.36 -2.35 -20.73
CA ASP A 50 -26.10 -2.23 -19.47
C ASP A 50 -27.16 -3.32 -19.34
N LEU A 51 -27.90 -3.62 -20.43
CA LEU A 51 -28.87 -4.70 -20.46
C LEU A 51 -28.21 -6.08 -20.26
N ALA A 52 -27.07 -6.33 -20.89
CA ALA A 52 -26.31 -7.56 -20.71
C ALA A 52 -25.82 -7.74 -19.27
N LEU A 53 -25.38 -6.66 -18.65
CA LEU A 53 -24.96 -6.65 -17.25
C LEU A 53 -26.12 -6.98 -16.31
N LEU A 54 -27.28 -6.36 -16.55
CA LEU A 54 -28.49 -6.58 -15.75
C LEU A 54 -29.06 -8.00 -15.92
N LEU A 55 -29.02 -8.55 -17.13
CA LEU A 55 -29.42 -9.95 -17.37
C LEU A 55 -28.48 -10.94 -16.66
N ARG A 56 -27.19 -10.65 -16.62
CA ARG A 56 -26.23 -11.44 -15.84
C ARG A 56 -26.48 -11.31 -14.32
N ALA A 57 -26.78 -10.12 -13.85
CA ALA A 57 -27.09 -9.86 -12.43
C ALA A 57 -28.41 -10.52 -12.02
N GLY A 58 -29.41 -10.57 -12.92
CA GLY A 58 -30.69 -11.26 -12.66
C GLY A 58 -30.60 -12.78 -12.53
N ALA A 59 -29.47 -13.40 -12.92
CA ALA A 59 -29.19 -14.81 -12.72
C ALA A 59 -28.68 -15.15 -11.31
N LEU A 60 -28.50 -14.15 -10.44
CA LEU A 60 -28.07 -14.37 -9.05
C LEU A 60 -29.21 -14.99 -8.24
N ALA A 61 -28.88 -16.08 -7.52
CA ALA A 61 -29.85 -16.86 -6.74
C ALA A 61 -30.37 -16.15 -5.46
N ALA A 62 -29.72 -15.03 -5.09
CA ALA A 62 -30.08 -14.22 -3.92
C ALA A 62 -29.97 -12.72 -4.25
N PRO A 63 -30.86 -11.87 -3.68
CA PRO A 63 -30.74 -10.43 -3.82
C PRO A 63 -29.46 -9.96 -3.11
N MET A 64 -28.68 -9.11 -3.80
CA MET A 64 -27.48 -8.49 -3.21
C MET A 64 -27.81 -7.05 -2.81
N ASP A 65 -27.56 -6.74 -1.54
CA ASP A 65 -27.61 -5.37 -1.03
C ASP A 65 -26.18 -4.85 -0.89
N PHE A 66 -25.91 -3.63 -1.39
CA PHE A 66 -24.63 -2.96 -1.14
C PHE A 66 -24.53 -2.61 0.36
N VAL A 67 -23.61 -3.27 1.05
CA VAL A 67 -23.42 -3.07 2.50
C VAL A 67 -22.46 -1.91 2.76
N ASP A 68 -21.45 -1.72 1.92
CA ASP A 68 -20.50 -0.61 2.00
C ASP A 68 -19.96 -0.32 0.59
N GLU A 69 -20.01 0.95 0.19
CA GLU A 69 -19.40 1.45 -1.04
C GLU A 69 -18.45 2.59 -0.69
N ARG A 70 -17.16 2.37 -0.86
CA ARG A 70 -16.13 3.40 -0.67
C ARG A 70 -15.52 3.78 -2.00
N THR A 71 -16.01 4.84 -2.58
CA THR A 71 -15.41 5.43 -3.78
C THR A 71 -14.32 6.42 -3.38
N ILE A 72 -13.05 6.01 -3.49
CA ILE A 72 -11.92 6.91 -3.30
C ILE A 72 -11.61 7.54 -4.66
N GLY A 73 -11.88 8.83 -4.78
CA GLY A 73 -11.60 9.58 -6.01
C GLY A 73 -10.10 9.64 -6.31
N PRO A 74 -9.69 9.70 -7.59
CA PRO A 74 -8.27 9.77 -8.00
C PRO A 74 -7.51 10.96 -7.40
N SER A 75 -8.19 12.05 -7.11
CA SER A 75 -7.62 13.26 -6.49
C SER A 75 -7.15 13.02 -5.05
N LEU A 76 -7.93 12.29 -4.25
CA LEU A 76 -7.55 11.95 -2.87
C LEU A 76 -6.35 11.01 -2.82
N GLY A 77 -6.26 10.07 -3.76
CA GLY A 77 -5.11 9.18 -3.89
C GLY A 77 -3.82 9.96 -4.18
N LYS A 78 -3.86 10.89 -5.12
CA LYS A 78 -2.72 11.74 -5.50
C LYS A 78 -2.26 12.63 -4.33
N GLU A 79 -3.18 13.34 -3.69
CA GLU A 79 -2.88 14.20 -2.55
C GLU A 79 -2.23 13.43 -1.38
N ASN A 80 -2.76 12.25 -1.06
CA ASN A 80 -2.21 11.41 -0.01
C ASN A 80 -0.80 10.89 -0.35
N VAL A 81 -0.54 10.52 -1.62
CA VAL A 81 0.80 10.11 -2.07
C VAL A 81 1.78 11.28 -1.99
N GLU A 82 1.41 12.49 -2.42
CA GLU A 82 2.26 13.68 -2.33
C GLU A 82 2.59 14.04 -0.87
N ARG A 83 1.60 13.99 0.01
CA ARG A 83 1.80 14.22 1.46
C ARG A 83 2.69 13.13 2.07
N GLY A 84 2.48 11.87 1.69
CA GLY A 84 3.30 10.74 2.14
C GLY A 84 4.76 10.86 1.70
N LEU A 85 5.01 11.17 0.43
CA LEU A 85 6.37 11.41 -0.10
C LEU A 85 7.05 12.57 0.62
N THR A 86 6.32 13.65 0.84
CA THR A 86 6.83 14.82 1.56
C THR A 86 7.23 14.46 3.00
N ALA A 87 6.39 13.70 3.70
CA ALA A 87 6.68 13.23 5.07
C ALA A 87 7.92 12.33 5.11
N VAL A 88 8.05 11.37 4.17
CA VAL A 88 9.22 10.49 4.06
C VAL A 88 10.48 11.30 3.77
N ALA A 89 10.41 12.27 2.86
CA ALA A 89 11.54 13.14 2.52
C ALA A 89 12.00 13.97 3.73
N PHE A 90 11.07 14.60 4.46
CA PHE A 90 11.41 15.36 5.67
C PHE A 90 12.01 14.47 6.76
N SER A 91 11.46 13.28 6.99
CA SER A 91 11.99 12.30 7.96
C SER A 91 13.40 11.88 7.59
N PHE A 92 13.65 11.63 6.31
CA PHE A 92 14.96 11.24 5.82
C PHE A 92 16.01 12.38 5.97
N ILE A 93 15.65 13.60 5.60
CA ILE A 93 16.51 14.79 5.79
C ILE A 93 16.83 14.98 7.27
N PHE A 94 15.83 14.84 8.15
CA PHE A 94 16.04 14.95 9.58
C PHE A 94 17.00 13.88 10.11
N ALA A 95 16.88 12.63 9.64
CA ALA A 95 17.79 11.54 9.98
C ALA A 95 19.22 11.84 9.52
N LEU A 96 19.41 12.33 8.29
CA LEU A 96 20.74 12.72 7.79
C LEU A 96 21.37 13.84 8.62
N LEU A 97 20.59 14.85 8.96
CA LEU A 97 21.06 15.94 9.83
C LEU A 97 21.46 15.43 11.22
N PHE A 98 20.66 14.55 11.80
CA PHE A 98 20.97 13.90 13.07
C PHE A 98 22.30 13.15 13.01
N PHE A 99 22.53 12.34 11.98
CA PHE A 99 23.80 11.63 11.80
C PHE A 99 25.00 12.56 11.67
N LEU A 100 24.89 13.62 10.87
CA LEU A 100 25.97 14.59 10.66
C LEU A 100 26.33 15.31 11.98
N VAL A 101 25.33 15.70 12.76
CA VAL A 101 25.57 16.43 14.01
C VAL A 101 26.09 15.49 15.13
N TYR A 102 25.48 14.33 15.27
CA TYR A 102 25.76 13.42 16.38
C TYR A 102 27.02 12.58 16.18
N TYR A 103 27.21 11.99 14.97
CA TYR A 103 28.34 11.10 14.68
C TYR A 103 29.45 11.75 13.89
N ARG A 104 29.30 13.01 13.45
CA ARG A 104 30.31 13.79 12.70
C ARG A 104 30.88 13.02 11.51
N MET A 105 32.16 12.62 11.57
CA MET A 105 32.82 11.92 10.45
C MET A 105 32.20 10.54 10.14
N PHE A 106 31.86 9.76 11.16
CA PHE A 106 31.14 8.51 10.98
C PHE A 106 29.74 8.75 10.42
N GLY A 107 29.09 9.84 10.83
CA GLY A 107 27.81 10.26 10.30
C GLY A 107 27.82 10.56 8.81
N LEU A 108 28.90 11.16 8.28
CA LEU A 108 29.05 11.41 6.85
C LEU A 108 29.04 10.09 6.04
N ILE A 109 29.80 9.09 6.49
CA ILE A 109 29.85 7.76 5.86
C ILE A 109 28.47 7.08 5.92
N THR A 110 27.81 7.15 7.07
CA THR A 110 26.46 6.63 7.25
C THR A 110 25.45 7.33 6.33
N CYS A 111 25.55 8.66 6.18
CA CYS A 111 24.68 9.40 5.26
C CYS A 111 24.86 8.92 3.80
N MET A 112 26.10 8.70 3.36
CA MET A 112 26.36 8.14 2.02
C MET A 112 25.76 6.73 1.87
N ALA A 113 25.94 5.87 2.86
CA ALA A 113 25.37 4.53 2.86
C ALA A 113 23.84 4.56 2.79
N LEU A 114 23.18 5.43 3.56
CA LEU A 114 21.73 5.61 3.54
C LEU A 114 21.23 6.13 2.18
N MET A 115 21.94 7.07 1.57
CA MET A 115 21.61 7.56 0.23
C MET A 115 21.68 6.45 -0.83
N ILE A 116 22.75 5.65 -0.80
CA ILE A 116 22.91 4.51 -1.71
C ILE A 116 21.79 3.47 -1.46
N ASN A 117 21.50 3.17 -0.20
CA ASN A 117 20.42 2.25 0.16
C ASN A 117 19.08 2.73 -0.39
N LEU A 118 18.71 3.99 -0.20
CA LEU A 118 17.48 4.56 -0.72
C LEU A 118 17.41 4.48 -2.25
N LEU A 119 18.51 4.78 -2.95
CA LEU A 119 18.60 4.64 -4.40
C LEU A 119 18.41 3.18 -4.84
N MET A 120 18.99 2.22 -4.11
CA MET A 120 18.80 0.79 -4.39
C MET A 120 17.35 0.35 -4.21
N VAL A 121 16.66 0.81 -3.17
CA VAL A 121 15.23 0.52 -2.96
C VAL A 121 14.40 1.02 -4.14
N PHE A 122 14.59 2.27 -4.57
CA PHE A 122 13.87 2.80 -5.74
C PHE A 122 14.22 2.07 -7.03
N ALA A 123 15.50 1.70 -7.23
CA ALA A 123 15.93 0.94 -8.41
C ALA A 123 15.25 -0.44 -8.45
N LEU A 124 15.23 -1.17 -7.33
CA LEU A 124 14.55 -2.46 -7.22
C LEU A 124 13.05 -2.35 -7.47
N MET A 125 12.39 -1.36 -6.87
CA MET A 125 10.96 -1.11 -7.12
C MET A 125 10.68 -0.84 -8.60
N SER A 126 11.55 -0.08 -9.26
CA SER A 126 11.43 0.22 -10.70
C SER A 126 11.58 -1.04 -11.56
N VAL A 127 12.56 -1.90 -11.25
CA VAL A 127 12.79 -3.16 -11.98
C VAL A 127 11.63 -4.14 -11.79
N LEU A 128 11.06 -4.19 -10.59
CA LEU A 128 9.90 -5.04 -10.27
C LEU A 128 8.57 -4.50 -10.79
N GLY A 129 8.55 -3.30 -11.38
CA GLY A 129 7.33 -2.65 -11.84
C GLY A 129 6.33 -2.36 -10.71
N ALA A 130 6.83 -2.17 -9.49
CA ALA A 130 6.01 -1.94 -8.32
C ALA A 130 5.27 -0.60 -8.41
N THR A 131 3.94 -0.61 -8.22
CA THR A 131 3.15 0.61 -8.16
C THR A 131 3.23 1.25 -6.78
N MET A 132 3.50 2.56 -6.77
CA MET A 132 3.59 3.33 -5.53
C MET A 132 2.19 3.58 -4.96
N SER A 133 1.81 2.76 -3.99
CA SER A 133 0.57 2.91 -3.22
C SER A 133 0.88 3.52 -1.84
N LEU A 134 -0.16 4.05 -1.16
CA LEU A 134 0.00 4.56 0.22
C LEU A 134 0.66 3.55 1.18
N PRO A 135 0.22 2.28 1.23
CA PRO A 135 0.90 1.27 2.03
C PRO A 135 2.34 0.99 1.56
N GLY A 136 2.61 1.06 0.24
CA GLY A 136 3.96 0.95 -0.28
C GLY A 136 4.89 2.07 0.22
N LEU A 137 4.39 3.31 0.30
CA LEU A 137 5.12 4.43 0.91
C LEU A 137 5.42 4.19 2.40
N ALA A 138 4.45 3.64 3.15
CA ALA A 138 4.67 3.26 4.53
C ALA A 138 5.77 2.17 4.66
N GLY A 139 5.82 1.21 3.74
CA GLY A 139 6.87 0.21 3.67
C GLY A 139 8.24 0.84 3.39
N ILE A 140 8.34 1.80 2.46
CA ILE A 140 9.59 2.55 2.21
C ILE A 140 10.04 3.28 3.48
N ALA A 141 9.13 3.97 4.17
CA ALA A 141 9.45 4.66 5.41
C ALA A 141 9.97 3.69 6.49
N LEU A 142 9.36 2.52 6.60
CA LEU A 142 9.82 1.47 7.51
C LEU A 142 11.20 0.95 7.13
N THR A 143 11.46 0.65 5.86
CA THR A 143 12.76 0.18 5.36
C THR A 143 13.86 1.22 5.61
N VAL A 144 13.57 2.49 5.35
CA VAL A 144 14.49 3.59 5.70
C VAL A 144 14.74 3.64 7.21
N GLY A 145 13.71 3.51 8.03
CA GLY A 145 13.83 3.47 9.49
C GLY A 145 14.72 2.32 9.98
N MET A 146 14.52 1.12 9.46
CA MET A 146 15.36 -0.06 9.78
C MET A 146 16.81 0.13 9.34
N SER A 147 17.03 0.75 8.18
CA SER A 147 18.38 1.07 7.69
C SER A 147 19.09 2.11 8.56
N VAL A 148 18.36 3.10 9.03
CA VAL A 148 18.85 4.09 10.01
C VAL A 148 19.24 3.38 11.29
N ASP A 149 18.38 2.51 11.82
CA ASP A 149 18.60 1.78 13.08
C ASP A 149 19.82 0.84 13.00
N ALA A 150 19.98 0.10 11.89
CA ALA A 150 21.14 -0.74 11.65
C ALA A 150 22.45 0.08 11.67
N ASN A 151 22.48 1.25 11.03
CA ASN A 151 23.65 2.12 11.04
C ASN A 151 23.92 2.75 12.41
N VAL A 152 22.88 3.09 13.18
CA VAL A 152 23.02 3.52 14.58
C VAL A 152 23.67 2.42 15.40
N LEU A 153 23.20 1.20 15.28
CA LEU A 153 23.72 0.05 16.02
C LEU A 153 25.23 -0.17 15.75
N ILE A 154 25.63 -0.13 14.46
CA ILE A 154 27.04 -0.24 14.08
C ILE A 154 27.86 0.89 14.71
N ASN A 155 27.43 2.13 14.55
CA ASN A 155 28.15 3.30 15.06
C ASN A 155 28.29 3.28 16.59
N GLU A 156 27.24 2.89 17.30
CA GLU A 156 27.29 2.78 18.77
C GLU A 156 28.20 1.63 19.25
N ARG A 157 28.20 0.48 18.54
CA ARG A 157 29.13 -0.61 18.84
C ARG A 157 30.59 -0.18 18.62
N ILE A 158 30.89 0.49 17.52
CA ILE A 158 32.25 1.04 17.29
C ILE A 158 32.62 2.03 18.39
N ARG A 159 31.69 2.87 18.79
CA ARG A 159 31.92 3.88 19.85
C ARG A 159 32.14 3.22 21.23
N GLU A 160 31.44 2.13 21.51
CA GLU A 160 31.63 1.32 22.72
C GLU A 160 33.05 0.73 22.75
N GLU A 161 33.51 0.12 21.64
CA GLU A 161 34.85 -0.46 21.53
C GLU A 161 35.98 0.62 21.65
N LEU A 162 35.74 1.80 21.09
CA LEU A 162 36.66 2.94 21.25
C LEU A 162 36.76 3.40 22.70
N ARG A 163 35.64 3.39 23.44
CA ARG A 163 35.63 3.73 24.90
C ARG A 163 36.35 2.70 25.74
N LEU A 164 36.37 1.44 25.30
CA LEU A 164 37.14 0.36 25.96
C LEU A 164 38.64 0.46 25.65
N GLY A 165 39.08 1.42 24.85
CA GLY A 165 40.50 1.69 24.57
C GLY A 165 41.06 0.93 23.36
N LEU A 166 40.22 0.29 22.54
CA LEU A 166 40.70 -0.36 21.32
C LEU A 166 41.20 0.68 20.30
N PRO A 167 42.24 0.37 19.53
CA PRO A 167 42.68 1.20 18.40
C PRO A 167 41.54 1.33 17.38
N PRO A 168 41.41 2.48 16.68
CA PRO A 168 40.27 2.76 15.79
C PRO A 168 39.99 1.67 14.75
N GLN A 169 41.03 1.10 14.14
CA GLN A 169 40.87 0.04 13.14
C GLN A 169 40.28 -1.25 13.73
N LYS A 170 40.72 -1.64 14.95
CA LYS A 170 40.18 -2.81 15.62
C LYS A 170 38.77 -2.55 16.15
N ALA A 171 38.53 -1.36 16.68
CA ALA A 171 37.19 -0.96 17.14
C ALA A 171 36.14 -1.00 16.02
N ILE A 172 36.51 -0.58 14.82
CA ILE A 172 35.62 -0.68 13.65
C ILE A 172 35.34 -2.15 13.32
N ALA A 173 36.36 -3.00 13.22
CA ALA A 173 36.18 -4.42 12.89
C ALA A 173 35.31 -5.14 13.92
N GLU A 174 35.62 -4.97 15.20
CA GLU A 174 34.88 -5.59 16.31
C GLU A 174 33.42 -5.07 16.41
N GLY A 175 33.24 -3.75 16.19
CA GLY A 175 31.91 -3.14 16.20
C GLY A 175 31.02 -3.68 15.09
N TYR A 176 31.54 -3.85 13.89
CA TYR A 176 30.81 -4.49 12.77
C TYR A 176 30.50 -5.96 13.07
N GLU A 177 31.47 -6.71 13.57
CA GLU A 177 31.29 -8.15 13.90
C GLU A 177 30.17 -8.34 14.92
N ARG A 178 30.19 -7.56 16.01
CA ARG A 178 29.16 -7.63 17.05
C ARG A 178 27.79 -7.16 16.61
N ALA A 179 27.72 -6.14 15.74
CA ALA A 179 26.46 -5.63 15.23
C ALA A 179 25.84 -6.55 14.16
N SER A 180 26.67 -7.24 13.38
CA SER A 180 26.23 -7.98 12.16
C SER A 180 25.18 -9.05 12.44
N GLY A 181 25.32 -9.80 13.54
CA GLY A 181 24.36 -10.85 13.92
C GLY A 181 22.96 -10.28 14.16
N THR A 182 22.88 -9.24 15.00
CA THR A 182 21.60 -8.58 15.33
C THR A 182 20.95 -7.94 14.10
N ILE A 183 21.76 -7.32 13.24
CA ILE A 183 21.25 -6.70 11.99
C ILE A 183 20.74 -7.77 11.02
N LEU A 184 21.46 -8.88 10.89
CA LEU A 184 21.03 -9.99 10.05
C LEU A 184 19.70 -10.58 10.52
N ASP A 185 19.58 -10.84 11.82
CA ASP A 185 18.35 -11.38 12.41
C ASP A 185 17.15 -10.46 12.19
N ALA A 186 17.33 -9.15 12.38
CA ALA A 186 16.29 -8.15 12.14
C ALA A 186 15.88 -8.11 10.67
N ASN A 187 16.85 -8.10 9.75
CA ASN A 187 16.57 -8.07 8.31
C ASN A 187 15.90 -9.36 7.81
N VAL A 188 16.34 -10.54 8.30
CA VAL A 188 15.69 -11.81 7.97
C VAL A 188 14.25 -11.83 8.47
N THR A 189 13.99 -11.33 9.68
CA THR A 189 12.64 -11.24 10.23
C THR A 189 11.77 -10.31 9.39
N ALA A 190 12.26 -9.13 9.01
CA ALA A 190 11.56 -8.18 8.16
C ALA A 190 11.28 -8.76 6.77
N PHE A 191 12.27 -9.43 6.17
CA PHE A 191 12.13 -10.10 4.88
C PHE A 191 11.05 -11.18 4.92
N LEU A 192 11.04 -12.05 5.93
CA LEU A 192 10.02 -13.10 6.10
C LEU A 192 8.62 -12.51 6.30
N ALA A 193 8.50 -11.44 7.09
CA ALA A 193 7.24 -10.74 7.27
C ALA A 193 6.75 -10.09 5.96
N GLY A 194 7.64 -9.44 5.21
CA GLY A 194 7.35 -8.87 3.90
C GLY A 194 6.92 -9.94 2.90
N LEU A 195 7.64 -11.07 2.85
CA LEU A 195 7.33 -12.21 1.99
C LEU A 195 5.95 -12.80 2.32
N ALA A 196 5.62 -12.97 3.58
CA ALA A 196 4.31 -13.45 4.00
C ALA A 196 3.19 -12.48 3.57
N MET A 197 3.37 -11.17 3.74
CA MET A 197 2.42 -10.17 3.29
C MET A 197 2.30 -10.11 1.76
N PHE A 198 3.38 -10.33 1.03
CA PHE A 198 3.36 -10.39 -0.42
C PHE A 198 2.64 -11.65 -0.94
N ALA A 199 2.90 -12.82 -0.33
CA ALA A 199 2.34 -14.10 -0.74
C ALA A 199 0.84 -14.23 -0.40
N PHE A 200 0.46 -13.87 0.83
CA PHE A 200 -0.88 -14.09 1.36
C PHE A 200 -1.73 -12.81 1.43
N GLY A 201 -1.12 -11.64 1.32
CA GLY A 201 -1.83 -10.36 1.35
C GLY A 201 -2.65 -10.11 0.10
N SER A 202 -3.65 -9.24 0.21
CA SER A 202 -4.48 -8.77 -0.90
C SER A 202 -4.27 -7.27 -1.14
N GLY A 203 -4.32 -6.84 -2.41
CA GLY A 203 -4.28 -5.43 -2.80
C GLY A 203 -3.19 -4.60 -2.12
N PRO A 204 -3.56 -3.70 -1.20
CA PRO A 204 -2.63 -2.79 -0.54
C PRO A 204 -1.53 -3.48 0.28
N LEU A 205 -1.81 -4.63 0.89
CA LEU A 205 -0.84 -5.39 1.69
C LEU A 205 0.30 -5.98 0.85
N LYS A 206 0.02 -6.36 -0.41
CA LYS A 206 1.08 -6.80 -1.33
C LYS A 206 2.10 -5.71 -1.62
N GLY A 207 1.61 -4.48 -1.84
CA GLY A 207 2.48 -3.32 -2.06
C GLY A 207 3.37 -3.03 -0.86
N PHE A 208 2.81 -3.07 0.35
CA PHE A 208 3.58 -2.93 1.59
C PHE A 208 4.61 -4.06 1.76
N GLY A 209 4.20 -5.32 1.56
CA GLY A 209 5.09 -6.47 1.64
C GLY A 209 6.29 -6.36 0.69
N LEU A 210 6.04 -5.97 -0.57
CA LEU A 210 7.08 -5.81 -1.57
C LEU A 210 8.11 -4.71 -1.23
N THR A 211 7.67 -3.62 -0.62
CA THR A 211 8.55 -2.51 -0.23
C THR A 211 9.30 -2.76 1.08
N THR A 212 8.88 -3.75 1.86
CA THR A 212 9.51 -4.11 3.14
C THR A 212 10.52 -5.27 2.99
N MET A 213 10.38 -6.07 1.94
CA MET A 213 11.36 -7.12 1.57
C MET A 213 12.67 -6.52 1.11
#